data_1291ce01bf68ea3596e72bd0c05caaa9
#
_entry.id   1291ce01bf68ea3596e72bd0c05caaa9
#
_cell.length_a   1.000
_cell.length_b   1.000
_cell.length_c   1.000
_cell.angle_alpha   90.00
_cell.angle_beta   90.00
_cell.angle_gamma   90.00
#
_symmetry.space_group_name_H-M   'P 1'
#
loop_
_entity.id
_entity.type
_entity.pdbx_description
1 polymer ?
#
loop_
_entity_poly.entity_id
_entity_poly.type
_entity_poly.pdbx_seq_one_letter_code
_entity_poly.pdbx_strand_id
1 'polypeptide(L)'
;PLALPSQDMVLGTYYLTRIKEGCKGEGKTFGSFNEVLLAYEGKAVDVNAIINVRHNGQWHKKTSVGRVIVNSIIPSEIGYVDDLIDKGRLSKLVNEIYLLAGNKKTVIFLDNLKTLGFNASTQAGLSIAISDILIPDSKDEIINDAQNKVEGIKDKYKRHVLTDGERYNKVIDVWTHATNNVATKMMDAMQSSDQGFNPVYMMADSGARGSQDQIKQLAGMRGLMAKPKKSMTGGKGEIIESPITSNFKEGLSVQEYFISTHGARKGLADTALKTADAGYLTRRLVDVAQDVVISEIDCGTINGILACLLYTSPSPRDVEESRMPW
;
A
#
# COMPACT_ATOMS: atom_id res chain seq x y z
N PRO A 1 -13.96 17.72 2.02
CA PRO A 1 -13.42 16.39 1.74
C PRO A 1 -12.86 16.34 0.31
N LEU A 2 -11.60 15.91 0.16
CA LEU A 2 -10.97 15.71 -1.14
C LEU A 2 -11.36 14.34 -1.70
N ALA A 3 -11.79 14.30 -2.96
CA ALA A 3 -11.95 13.03 -3.67
C ALA A 3 -10.56 12.53 -4.09
N LEU A 4 -10.18 11.35 -3.59
CA LEU A 4 -8.89 10.75 -3.90
C LEU A 4 -9.06 9.57 -4.87
N PRO A 5 -8.20 9.47 -5.89
CA PRO A 5 -8.16 8.33 -6.79
C PRO A 5 -7.84 7.04 -6.03
N SER A 6 -8.37 5.91 -6.50
CA SER A 6 -8.18 4.61 -5.87
C SER A 6 -8.09 3.49 -6.90
N GLN A 7 -7.59 2.33 -6.47
CA GLN A 7 -7.56 1.08 -7.25
C GLN A 7 -6.94 1.26 -8.65
N ASP A 8 -7.69 0.99 -9.69
CA ASP A 8 -7.19 0.98 -11.09
C ASP A 8 -6.71 2.35 -11.58
N MET A 9 -7.28 3.44 -11.05
CA MET A 9 -6.80 4.79 -11.35
C MET A 9 -5.35 4.99 -10.87
N VAL A 10 -5.05 4.53 -9.65
CA VAL A 10 -3.71 4.59 -9.07
C VAL A 10 -2.76 3.64 -9.81
N LEU A 11 -3.23 2.41 -10.09
CA LEU A 11 -2.41 1.40 -10.77
C LEU A 11 -2.02 1.84 -12.18
N GLY A 12 -2.97 2.40 -12.95
CA GLY A 12 -2.71 2.91 -14.29
C GLY A 12 -1.72 4.08 -14.29
N THR A 13 -1.87 5.03 -13.36
CA THR A 13 -0.96 6.16 -13.21
C THR A 13 0.45 5.70 -12.78
N TYR A 14 0.52 4.74 -11.85
CA TYR A 14 1.78 4.13 -11.42
C TYR A 14 2.49 3.43 -12.59
N TYR A 15 1.77 2.62 -13.38
CA TYR A 15 2.30 1.96 -14.57
C TYR A 15 2.87 2.97 -15.58
N LEU A 16 2.16 4.06 -15.85
CA LEU A 16 2.61 5.11 -16.77
C LEU A 16 3.91 5.78 -16.27
N THR A 17 4.02 6.04 -14.98
CA THR A 17 5.16 6.80 -14.43
C THR A 17 6.38 5.94 -14.11
N ARG A 18 6.26 4.61 -14.19
CA ARG A 18 7.38 3.70 -14.01
C ARG A 18 8.27 3.65 -15.25
N ILE A 19 9.57 3.54 -15.02
CA ILE A 19 10.59 3.49 -16.07
C ILE A 19 11.05 2.05 -16.25
N LYS A 20 11.23 1.61 -17.49
CA LYS A 20 11.82 0.33 -17.87
C LYS A 20 12.98 0.55 -18.84
N GLU A 21 14.14 -0.02 -18.54
CA GLU A 21 15.31 0.02 -19.42
C GLU A 21 15.17 -1.01 -20.55
N GLY A 22 15.76 -0.73 -21.70
CA GLY A 22 15.70 -1.63 -22.86
C GLY A 22 14.40 -1.56 -23.67
N CYS A 23 13.54 -0.56 -23.41
CA CYS A 23 12.30 -0.36 -24.14
C CYS A 23 12.53 0.27 -25.53
N LYS A 24 11.58 0.00 -26.44
CA LYS A 24 11.61 0.60 -27.77
C LYS A 24 11.57 2.12 -27.70
N GLY A 25 12.55 2.77 -28.33
CA GLY A 25 12.62 4.24 -28.38
C GLY A 25 13.40 4.89 -27.24
N GLU A 26 14.10 4.13 -26.43
CA GLU A 26 14.98 4.63 -25.39
C GLU A 26 16.02 5.62 -25.93
N GLY A 27 16.29 6.67 -25.15
CA GLY A 27 17.28 7.71 -25.49
C GLY A 27 16.83 8.74 -26.53
N LYS A 28 15.66 8.60 -27.14
CA LYS A 28 15.15 9.59 -28.10
C LYS A 28 14.90 10.94 -27.44
N THR A 29 15.07 12.01 -28.23
CA THR A 29 14.90 13.38 -27.79
C THR A 29 13.77 14.04 -28.58
N PHE A 30 12.84 14.70 -27.88
CA PHE A 30 11.67 15.33 -28.45
C PHE A 30 11.63 16.83 -28.09
N GLY A 31 11.19 17.65 -29.03
CA GLY A 31 11.10 19.10 -28.88
C GLY A 31 9.83 19.56 -28.16
N SER A 32 8.78 18.71 -28.10
CA SER A 32 7.51 19.04 -27.47
C SER A 32 6.76 17.80 -26.99
N PHE A 33 5.77 18.00 -26.11
CA PHE A 33 4.87 16.92 -25.66
C PHE A 33 4.08 16.31 -26.82
N ASN A 34 3.64 17.14 -27.79
CA ASN A 34 2.87 16.65 -28.92
C ASN A 34 3.69 15.69 -29.81
N GLU A 35 4.98 15.92 -29.98
CA GLU A 35 5.86 14.98 -30.68
C GLU A 35 5.97 13.64 -29.96
N VAL A 36 6.04 13.65 -28.62
CA VAL A 36 6.05 12.43 -27.82
C VAL A 36 4.75 11.65 -28.00
N LEU A 37 3.59 12.33 -27.93
CA LEU A 37 2.29 11.71 -28.11
C LEU A 37 2.13 11.09 -29.53
N LEU A 38 2.52 11.82 -30.57
CA LEU A 38 2.51 11.31 -31.94
C LEU A 38 3.43 10.10 -32.12
N ALA A 39 4.62 10.15 -31.51
CA ALA A 39 5.57 9.01 -31.56
C ALA A 39 5.02 7.79 -30.81
N TYR A 40 4.29 8.01 -29.71
CA TYR A 40 3.62 6.96 -28.95
C TYR A 40 2.46 6.35 -29.73
N GLU A 41 1.55 7.15 -30.29
CA GLU A 41 0.45 6.70 -31.14
C GLU A 41 0.95 5.95 -32.37
N GLY A 42 2.05 6.43 -32.97
CA GLY A 42 2.74 5.77 -34.08
C GLY A 42 3.52 4.51 -33.67
N LYS A 43 3.47 4.08 -32.40
CA LYS A 43 4.20 2.93 -31.84
C LYS A 43 5.71 2.99 -32.10
N ALA A 44 6.28 4.18 -32.20
CA ALA A 44 7.70 4.42 -32.37
C ALA A 44 8.47 4.41 -31.04
N VAL A 45 7.76 4.58 -29.91
CA VAL A 45 8.26 4.54 -28.54
C VAL A 45 7.28 3.83 -27.64
N ASP A 46 7.79 3.13 -26.63
CA ASP A 46 6.98 2.49 -25.58
C ASP A 46 6.69 3.49 -24.44
N VAL A 47 5.60 3.25 -23.70
CA VAL A 47 5.14 4.10 -22.60
C VAL A 47 6.20 4.27 -21.51
N ASN A 48 6.92 3.19 -21.16
CA ASN A 48 7.90 3.16 -20.08
C ASN A 48 9.33 3.50 -20.54
N ALA A 49 9.52 3.83 -21.85
CA ALA A 49 10.82 4.15 -22.41
C ALA A 49 11.38 5.46 -21.85
N ILE A 50 12.68 5.47 -21.57
CA ILE A 50 13.42 6.65 -21.11
C ILE A 50 13.64 7.57 -22.31
N ILE A 51 13.19 8.82 -22.21
CA ILE A 51 13.32 9.83 -23.24
C ILE A 51 13.82 11.16 -22.68
N ASN A 52 14.22 12.08 -23.56
CA ASN A 52 14.46 13.47 -23.20
C ASN A 52 13.41 14.35 -23.90
N VAL A 53 12.80 15.26 -23.18
CA VAL A 53 11.76 16.13 -23.71
C VAL A 53 11.99 17.58 -23.30
N ARG A 54 11.66 18.50 -24.20
CA ARG A 54 11.66 19.94 -23.90
C ARG A 54 10.25 20.40 -23.57
N HIS A 55 10.09 21.04 -22.41
CA HIS A 55 8.83 21.63 -21.97
C HIS A 55 9.07 23.03 -21.42
N ASN A 56 8.28 24.03 -21.86
CA ASN A 56 8.38 25.43 -21.43
C ASN A 56 9.81 26.00 -21.49
N GLY A 57 10.60 25.61 -22.50
CA GLY A 57 11.97 26.08 -22.68
C GLY A 57 13.02 25.30 -21.86
N GLN A 58 12.62 24.44 -20.93
CA GLN A 58 13.51 23.62 -20.12
C GLN A 58 13.60 22.18 -20.66
N TRP A 59 14.79 21.57 -20.52
CA TRP A 59 15.02 20.18 -20.88
C TRP A 59 14.83 19.27 -19.67
N HIS A 60 13.90 18.33 -19.77
CA HIS A 60 13.73 17.22 -18.83
C HIS A 60 14.45 16.01 -19.41
N LYS A 61 15.56 15.63 -18.76
CA LYS A 61 16.40 14.49 -19.15
C LYS A 61 16.04 13.26 -18.35
N LYS A 62 16.08 12.08 -18.99
CA LYS A 62 15.77 10.79 -18.37
C LYS A 62 14.36 10.67 -17.78
N THR A 63 13.39 11.33 -18.41
CA THR A 63 11.98 11.15 -18.12
C THR A 63 11.38 9.99 -18.93
N SER A 64 10.11 9.64 -18.74
CA SER A 64 9.44 8.61 -19.53
C SER A 64 8.28 9.16 -20.36
N VAL A 65 7.92 8.44 -21.42
CA VAL A 65 6.75 8.79 -22.25
C VAL A 65 5.49 8.86 -21.40
N GLY A 66 5.29 7.91 -20.48
CA GLY A 66 4.13 7.90 -19.60
C GLY A 66 4.10 9.08 -18.63
N ARG A 67 5.25 9.56 -18.12
CA ARG A 67 5.31 10.80 -17.32
C ARG A 67 4.90 12.02 -18.13
N VAL A 68 5.31 12.11 -19.40
CA VAL A 68 4.84 13.18 -20.31
C VAL A 68 3.33 13.13 -20.48
N ILE A 69 2.75 11.93 -20.66
CA ILE A 69 1.29 11.74 -20.77
C ILE A 69 0.59 12.21 -19.49
N VAL A 70 1.09 11.85 -18.31
CA VAL A 70 0.52 12.33 -17.04
C VAL A 70 0.66 13.84 -16.90
N ASN A 71 1.80 14.42 -17.26
CA ASN A 71 2.00 15.88 -17.20
C ASN A 71 1.12 16.65 -18.17
N SER A 72 0.61 16.03 -19.24
CA SER A 72 -0.32 16.70 -20.17
C SER A 72 -1.68 17.04 -19.53
N ILE A 73 -2.07 16.34 -18.46
CA ILE A 73 -3.32 16.60 -17.72
C ILE A 73 -3.12 17.45 -16.47
N ILE A 74 -1.87 17.64 -16.02
CA ILE A 74 -1.54 18.46 -14.84
C ILE A 74 -1.66 19.95 -15.20
N PRO A 75 -2.34 20.77 -14.37
CA PRO A 75 -2.39 22.21 -14.58
C PRO A 75 -1.00 22.85 -14.58
N SER A 76 -0.79 23.85 -15.45
CA SER A 76 0.51 24.52 -15.64
C SER A 76 1.07 25.19 -14.39
N GLU A 77 0.25 25.48 -13.41
CA GLU A 77 0.63 26.12 -12.15
C GLU A 77 1.51 25.23 -11.26
N ILE A 78 1.45 23.91 -11.45
CA ILE A 78 2.21 22.93 -10.63
C ILE A 78 3.63 22.74 -11.21
N GLY A 79 3.78 22.95 -12.52
CA GLY A 79 5.03 22.62 -13.20
C GLY A 79 5.12 21.14 -13.59
N TYR A 80 6.31 20.73 -14.01
CA TYR A 80 6.56 19.35 -14.47
C TYR A 80 6.85 18.42 -13.31
N VAL A 81 6.10 17.32 -13.22
CA VAL A 81 6.26 16.28 -12.20
C VAL A 81 7.00 15.09 -12.82
N ASP A 82 8.21 14.80 -12.34
CA ASP A 82 9.07 13.71 -12.84
C ASP A 82 9.27 12.59 -11.81
N ASP A 83 8.28 12.39 -10.93
CA ASP A 83 8.31 11.38 -9.90
C ASP A 83 7.56 10.10 -10.33
N LEU A 84 7.87 8.99 -9.67
CA LEU A 84 7.01 7.81 -9.67
C LEU A 84 5.76 8.14 -8.84
N ILE A 85 4.59 8.01 -9.45
CA ILE A 85 3.33 8.41 -8.81
C ILE A 85 2.64 7.18 -8.21
N ASP A 86 2.81 7.02 -6.91
CA ASP A 86 2.05 6.10 -6.06
C ASP A 86 0.80 6.78 -5.48
N LYS A 87 0.01 6.03 -4.70
CA LYS A 87 -1.18 6.56 -4.03
C LYS A 87 -0.86 7.76 -3.12
N GLY A 88 0.28 7.71 -2.41
CA GLY A 88 0.70 8.77 -1.49
C GLY A 88 1.09 10.05 -2.23
N ARG A 89 1.89 9.94 -3.29
CA ARG A 89 2.29 11.08 -4.14
C ARG A 89 1.08 11.68 -4.86
N LEU A 90 0.16 10.81 -5.33
CA LEU A 90 -1.06 11.26 -5.99
C LEU A 90 -1.97 12.07 -5.04
N SER A 91 -2.12 11.63 -3.79
CA SER A 91 -2.85 12.40 -2.77
C SER A 91 -2.23 13.78 -2.53
N LYS A 92 -0.91 13.86 -2.43
CA LYS A 92 -0.18 15.13 -2.28
C LYS A 92 -0.39 16.02 -3.51
N LEU A 93 -0.27 15.45 -4.71
CA LEU A 93 -0.45 16.18 -5.98
C LEU A 93 -1.87 16.76 -6.09
N VAL A 94 -2.91 16.00 -5.76
CA VAL A 94 -4.29 16.51 -5.74
C VAL A 94 -4.45 17.68 -4.78
N ASN A 95 -3.84 17.59 -3.60
CA ASN A 95 -3.88 18.68 -2.61
C ASN A 95 -3.11 19.92 -3.10
N GLU A 96 -1.93 19.74 -3.71
CA GLU A 96 -1.14 20.82 -4.32
C GLU A 96 -1.95 21.54 -5.42
N ILE A 97 -2.61 20.79 -6.30
CA ILE A 97 -3.47 21.33 -7.35
C ILE A 97 -4.64 22.12 -6.76
N TYR A 98 -5.28 21.58 -5.71
CA TYR A 98 -6.39 22.26 -5.05
C TYR A 98 -5.98 23.60 -4.43
N LEU A 99 -4.82 23.65 -3.79
CA LEU A 99 -4.32 24.85 -3.14
C LEU A 99 -3.86 25.93 -4.16
N LEU A 100 -3.21 25.52 -5.26
CA LEU A 100 -2.59 26.46 -6.22
C LEU A 100 -3.52 26.80 -7.38
N ALA A 101 -4.25 25.83 -7.93
CA ALA A 101 -5.06 26.01 -9.11
C ALA A 101 -6.58 26.16 -8.82
N GLY A 102 -6.99 25.90 -7.59
CA GLY A 102 -8.37 26.04 -7.11
C GLY A 102 -9.31 24.92 -7.55
N ASN A 103 -10.51 24.92 -6.98
CA ASN A 103 -11.47 23.80 -7.07
C ASN A 103 -11.83 23.41 -8.52
N LYS A 104 -12.11 24.38 -9.40
CA LYS A 104 -12.53 24.10 -10.80
C LYS A 104 -11.49 23.29 -11.57
N LYS A 105 -10.23 23.68 -11.48
CA LYS A 105 -9.13 22.98 -12.17
C LYS A 105 -8.86 21.60 -11.55
N THR A 106 -9.03 21.48 -10.23
CA THR A 106 -8.92 20.20 -9.54
C THR A 106 -9.96 19.19 -10.01
N VAL A 107 -11.22 19.61 -10.21
CA VAL A 107 -12.27 18.71 -10.74
C VAL A 107 -11.92 18.23 -12.15
N ILE A 108 -11.51 19.15 -13.04
CA ILE A 108 -11.10 18.79 -14.42
C ILE A 108 -9.91 17.82 -14.39
N PHE A 109 -8.92 18.10 -13.55
CA PHE A 109 -7.77 17.21 -13.38
C PHE A 109 -8.18 15.81 -12.93
N LEU A 110 -9.07 15.70 -11.91
CA LEU A 110 -9.54 14.42 -11.39
C LEU A 110 -10.34 13.62 -12.43
N ASP A 111 -11.16 14.28 -13.24
CA ASP A 111 -11.90 13.62 -14.32
C ASP A 111 -10.97 13.10 -15.42
N ASN A 112 -9.99 13.91 -15.82
CA ASN A 112 -8.98 13.49 -16.78
C ASN A 112 -8.10 12.36 -16.23
N LEU A 113 -7.69 12.45 -14.97
CA LEU A 113 -6.90 11.43 -14.29
C LEU A 113 -7.67 10.09 -14.19
N LYS A 114 -8.95 10.14 -13.88
CA LYS A 114 -9.83 8.97 -13.86
C LYS A 114 -9.81 8.26 -15.23
N THR A 115 -10.04 9.03 -16.28
CA THR A 115 -10.10 8.48 -17.66
C THR A 115 -8.73 7.95 -18.07
N LEU A 116 -7.65 8.71 -17.83
CA LEU A 116 -6.29 8.29 -18.12
C LEU A 116 -5.91 7.02 -17.36
N GLY A 117 -6.19 6.98 -16.04
CA GLY A 117 -5.85 5.85 -15.18
C GLY A 117 -6.54 4.56 -15.60
N PHE A 118 -7.83 4.61 -15.91
CA PHE A 118 -8.56 3.43 -16.39
C PHE A 118 -8.06 2.96 -17.76
N ASN A 119 -7.82 3.86 -18.70
CA ASN A 119 -7.28 3.51 -20.01
C ASN A 119 -5.89 2.89 -19.89
N ALA A 120 -5.03 3.48 -19.08
CA ALA A 120 -3.68 2.98 -18.85
C ALA A 120 -3.68 1.60 -18.15
N SER A 121 -4.53 1.39 -17.16
CA SER A 121 -4.69 0.10 -16.48
C SER A 121 -5.20 -0.98 -17.44
N THR A 122 -6.14 -0.65 -18.31
CA THR A 122 -6.65 -1.56 -19.34
C THR A 122 -5.56 -1.91 -20.35
N GLN A 123 -4.79 -0.93 -20.82
CA GLN A 123 -3.69 -1.16 -21.76
C GLN A 123 -2.53 -1.94 -21.15
N ALA A 124 -2.23 -1.70 -19.87
CA ALA A 124 -1.20 -2.44 -19.13
C ALA A 124 -1.53 -3.93 -19.04
N GLY A 125 -2.82 -4.29 -18.96
CA GLY A 125 -3.28 -5.68 -18.95
C GLY A 125 -2.70 -6.49 -17.80
N LEU A 126 -2.51 -5.88 -16.63
CA LEU A 126 -1.86 -6.52 -15.48
C LEU A 126 -2.70 -7.70 -14.98
N SER A 127 -2.10 -8.87 -14.98
CA SER A 127 -2.69 -10.11 -14.51
C SER A 127 -1.76 -10.79 -13.52
N ILE A 128 -2.31 -11.51 -12.54
CA ILE A 128 -1.55 -12.22 -11.52
C ILE A 128 -1.51 -13.70 -11.88
N ALA A 129 -0.30 -14.25 -11.94
CA ALA A 129 -0.05 -15.68 -12.04
C ALA A 129 0.64 -16.21 -10.76
N ILE A 130 0.53 -17.50 -10.51
CA ILE A 130 1.22 -18.13 -9.38
C ILE A 130 2.74 -18.02 -9.52
N SER A 131 3.25 -17.97 -10.75
CA SER A 131 4.67 -17.74 -11.06
C SER A 131 5.19 -16.40 -10.58
N ASP A 132 4.33 -15.36 -10.55
CA ASP A 132 4.73 -14.00 -10.20
C ASP A 132 4.94 -13.82 -8.68
N ILE A 133 4.44 -14.77 -7.90
CA ILE A 133 4.63 -14.83 -6.46
C ILE A 133 6.00 -15.47 -6.20
N LEU A 134 7.01 -14.65 -5.94
CA LEU A 134 8.38 -15.10 -5.73
C LEU A 134 8.64 -15.41 -4.26
N ILE A 135 9.15 -16.61 -4.00
CA ILE A 135 9.62 -17.00 -2.66
C ILE A 135 11.11 -16.66 -2.59
N PRO A 136 11.59 -15.91 -1.59
CA PRO A 136 13.01 -15.58 -1.48
C PRO A 136 13.84 -16.82 -1.13
N ASP A 137 14.96 -17.03 -1.81
CA ASP A 137 15.85 -18.17 -1.58
C ASP A 137 16.43 -18.20 -0.16
N SER A 138 16.58 -17.03 0.47
CA SER A 138 17.08 -16.89 1.84
C SER A 138 16.05 -17.22 2.93
N LYS A 139 14.81 -17.62 2.56
CA LYS A 139 13.74 -17.90 3.54
C LYS A 139 14.16 -18.98 4.54
N ASP A 140 14.63 -20.10 4.05
CA ASP A 140 14.99 -21.25 4.89
C ASP A 140 16.16 -20.96 5.83
N GLU A 141 17.14 -20.18 5.38
CA GLU A 141 18.24 -19.74 6.22
C GLU A 141 17.77 -18.87 7.39
N ILE A 142 16.88 -17.91 7.11
CA ILE A 142 16.30 -17.02 8.14
C ILE A 142 15.48 -17.81 9.15
N ILE A 143 14.68 -18.79 8.69
CA ILE A 143 13.87 -19.63 9.55
C ILE A 143 14.75 -20.50 10.45
N ASN A 144 15.80 -21.14 9.89
CA ASN A 144 16.74 -21.97 10.64
C ASN A 144 17.52 -21.16 11.69
N ASP A 145 17.98 -19.96 11.36
CA ASP A 145 18.62 -19.05 12.33
C ASP A 145 17.68 -18.67 13.47
N ALA A 146 16.42 -18.35 13.14
CA ALA A 146 15.40 -18.04 14.15
C ALA A 146 15.12 -19.27 15.06
N GLN A 147 15.05 -20.44 14.50
CA GLN A 147 14.84 -21.69 15.24
C GLN A 147 15.98 -21.99 16.20
N ASN A 148 17.23 -21.83 15.77
CA ASN A 148 18.42 -21.98 16.61
C ASN A 148 18.41 -21.00 17.80
N LYS A 149 18.03 -19.75 17.56
CA LYS A 149 17.87 -18.73 18.61
C LYS A 149 16.79 -19.12 19.62
N VAL A 150 15.64 -19.62 19.14
CA VAL A 150 14.54 -20.09 19.99
C VAL A 150 14.97 -21.29 20.85
N GLU A 151 15.73 -22.24 20.30
CA GLU A 151 16.28 -23.37 21.06
C GLU A 151 17.21 -22.90 22.16
N GLY A 152 18.11 -21.94 21.86
CA GLY A 152 18.96 -21.31 22.86
C GLY A 152 18.18 -20.61 24.00
N ILE A 153 17.05 -19.99 23.69
CA ILE A 153 16.15 -19.39 24.70
C ILE A 153 15.50 -20.49 25.56
N LYS A 154 15.02 -21.59 24.95
CA LYS A 154 14.45 -22.72 25.64
C LYS A 154 15.47 -23.40 26.59
N ASP A 155 16.73 -23.50 26.19
CA ASP A 155 17.78 -24.07 27.05
C ASP A 155 18.13 -23.16 28.23
N LYS A 156 18.14 -21.84 28.05
CA LYS A 156 18.26 -20.88 29.16
C LYS A 156 17.11 -21.00 30.14
N TYR A 157 15.89 -21.21 29.66
CA TYR A 157 14.72 -21.47 30.51
C TYR A 157 14.87 -22.79 31.30
N LYS A 158 15.29 -23.88 30.65
CA LYS A 158 15.53 -25.16 31.31
C LYS A 158 16.60 -25.07 32.43
N ARG A 159 17.55 -24.14 32.27
CA ARG A 159 18.59 -23.84 33.29
C ARG A 159 18.11 -22.87 34.36
N HIS A 160 16.83 -22.51 34.39
CA HIS A 160 16.23 -21.54 35.32
C HIS A 160 16.84 -20.13 35.27
N VAL A 161 17.44 -19.74 34.17
CA VAL A 161 17.99 -18.37 33.96
C VAL A 161 16.91 -17.37 33.56
N LEU A 162 15.80 -17.84 32.97
CA LEU A 162 14.71 -17.02 32.50
C LEU A 162 13.40 -17.45 33.16
N THR A 163 12.53 -16.47 33.41
CA THR A 163 11.12 -16.74 33.78
C THR A 163 10.31 -17.19 32.58
N ASP A 164 9.16 -17.81 32.78
CA ASP A 164 8.30 -18.25 31.67
C ASP A 164 7.79 -17.07 30.83
N GLY A 165 7.43 -15.96 31.47
CA GLY A 165 7.01 -14.74 30.77
C GLY A 165 8.11 -14.12 29.90
N GLU A 166 9.34 -14.09 30.41
CA GLU A 166 10.49 -13.61 29.63
C GLU A 166 10.83 -14.53 28.45
N ARG A 167 10.76 -15.85 28.67
CA ARG A 167 10.95 -16.84 27.63
C ARG A 167 9.92 -16.63 26.51
N TYR A 168 8.63 -16.52 26.88
CA TYR A 168 7.55 -16.29 25.94
C TYR A 168 7.76 -15.03 25.11
N ASN A 169 8.02 -13.89 25.77
CA ASN A 169 8.23 -12.62 25.06
C ASN A 169 9.43 -12.70 24.11
N LYS A 170 10.57 -13.27 24.55
CA LYS A 170 11.76 -13.42 23.69
C LYS A 170 11.50 -14.32 22.47
N VAL A 171 10.72 -15.38 22.62
CA VAL A 171 10.36 -16.25 21.49
C VAL A 171 9.48 -15.50 20.48
N ILE A 172 8.49 -14.74 20.96
CA ILE A 172 7.65 -13.90 20.10
C ILE A 172 8.48 -12.86 19.35
N ASP A 173 9.39 -12.19 20.03
CA ASP A 173 10.29 -11.19 19.43
C ASP A 173 11.13 -11.79 18.30
N VAL A 174 11.77 -12.95 18.54
CA VAL A 174 12.58 -13.63 17.53
C VAL A 174 11.76 -13.96 16.29
N TRP A 175 10.55 -14.50 16.45
CA TRP A 175 9.70 -14.84 15.32
C TRP A 175 9.12 -13.62 14.61
N THR A 176 8.83 -12.55 15.34
CA THR A 176 8.40 -11.28 14.73
C THR A 176 9.50 -10.69 13.86
N HIS A 177 10.74 -10.65 14.36
CA HIS A 177 11.89 -10.19 13.58
C HIS A 177 12.16 -11.07 12.36
N ALA A 178 12.11 -12.40 12.51
CA ALA A 178 12.27 -13.33 11.40
C ALA A 178 11.20 -13.11 10.32
N THR A 179 9.93 -12.94 10.71
CA THR A 179 8.83 -12.69 9.80
C THR A 179 9.02 -11.39 9.02
N ASN A 180 9.46 -10.33 9.68
CA ASN A 180 9.73 -9.04 9.04
C ASN A 180 10.94 -9.12 8.08
N ASN A 181 12.00 -9.84 8.47
CA ASN A 181 13.16 -10.05 7.60
C ASN A 181 12.79 -10.81 6.33
N VAL A 182 11.99 -11.89 6.45
CA VAL A 182 11.48 -12.63 5.29
C VAL A 182 10.63 -11.73 4.40
N ALA A 183 9.76 -10.89 5.00
CA ALA A 183 8.93 -9.95 4.25
C ALA A 183 9.77 -8.93 3.46
N THR A 184 10.79 -8.36 4.08
CA THR A 184 11.70 -7.42 3.40
C THR A 184 12.43 -8.08 2.24
N LYS A 185 13.04 -9.25 2.48
CA LYS A 185 13.74 -10.00 1.42
C LYS A 185 12.82 -10.43 0.27
N MET A 186 11.59 -10.76 0.58
CA MET A 186 10.56 -11.08 -0.41
C MET A 186 10.24 -9.86 -1.29
N MET A 187 10.05 -8.69 -0.68
CA MET A 187 9.78 -7.46 -1.43
C MET A 187 10.98 -7.05 -2.30
N ASP A 188 12.21 -7.17 -1.78
CA ASP A 188 13.45 -6.93 -2.53
C ASP A 188 13.56 -7.86 -3.75
N ALA A 189 13.24 -9.15 -3.57
CA ALA A 189 13.25 -10.14 -4.66
C ALA A 189 12.21 -9.82 -5.74
N MET A 190 10.98 -9.43 -5.35
CA MET A 190 9.94 -9.02 -6.29
C MET A 190 10.29 -7.71 -7.01
N GLN A 191 10.92 -6.75 -6.32
CA GLN A 191 11.39 -5.50 -6.90
C GLN A 191 12.47 -5.73 -7.95
N SER A 192 13.38 -6.67 -7.70
CA SER A 192 14.46 -7.01 -8.62
C SER A 192 13.97 -7.82 -9.82
N SER A 193 12.81 -8.48 -9.70
CA SER A 193 12.21 -9.26 -10.79
C SER A 193 11.66 -8.33 -11.87
N ASP A 194 12.01 -8.59 -13.13
CA ASP A 194 11.57 -7.84 -14.32
C ASP A 194 11.67 -6.31 -14.14
N GLN A 195 12.74 -5.83 -13.54
CA GLN A 195 12.96 -4.39 -13.25
C GLN A 195 11.82 -3.76 -12.44
N GLY A 196 11.15 -4.59 -11.62
CA GLY A 196 10.02 -4.20 -10.79
C GLY A 196 8.67 -4.12 -11.53
N PHE A 197 8.56 -4.68 -12.73
CA PHE A 197 7.28 -4.83 -13.43
C PHE A 197 6.52 -6.11 -13.05
N ASN A 198 6.91 -6.76 -11.96
CA ASN A 198 6.13 -7.86 -11.40
C ASN A 198 4.72 -7.34 -11.03
N PRO A 199 3.62 -7.94 -11.55
CA PRO A 199 2.26 -7.45 -11.32
C PRO A 199 1.87 -7.38 -9.83
N VAL A 200 2.28 -8.36 -9.04
CA VAL A 200 2.00 -8.42 -7.60
C VAL A 200 2.71 -7.29 -6.87
N TYR A 201 3.99 -7.06 -7.23
CA TYR A 201 4.78 -5.97 -6.68
C TYR A 201 4.17 -4.60 -7.02
N MET A 202 3.82 -4.38 -8.30
CA MET A 202 3.23 -3.12 -8.73
C MET A 202 1.90 -2.81 -8.02
N MET A 203 1.05 -3.82 -7.81
CA MET A 203 -0.23 -3.63 -7.10
C MET A 203 -0.03 -3.21 -5.65
N ALA A 204 0.96 -3.80 -4.96
CA ALA A 204 1.24 -3.49 -3.57
C ALA A 204 1.98 -2.17 -3.38
N ASP A 205 3.04 -1.94 -4.18
CA ASP A 205 3.91 -0.77 -4.07
C ASP A 205 3.17 0.51 -4.47
N SER A 206 2.31 0.45 -5.49
CA SER A 206 1.44 1.57 -5.88
C SER A 206 0.41 1.94 -4.80
N GLY A 207 0.11 1.05 -3.87
CA GLY A 207 -0.99 1.20 -2.91
C GLY A 207 -2.39 1.06 -3.53
N ALA A 208 -2.48 0.55 -4.77
CA ALA A 208 -3.75 0.35 -5.47
C ALA A 208 -4.56 -0.79 -4.84
N ARG A 209 -3.91 -1.93 -4.60
CA ARG A 209 -4.56 -3.11 -4.03
C ARG A 209 -3.54 -4.02 -3.35
N GLY A 210 -3.94 -4.58 -2.22
CA GLY A 210 -3.08 -5.48 -1.44
C GLY A 210 -2.13 -4.71 -0.51
N SER A 211 -1.96 -5.25 0.70
CA SER A 211 -0.96 -4.77 1.64
C SER A 211 0.27 -5.69 1.61
N GLN A 212 1.41 -5.18 2.06
CA GLN A 212 2.62 -6.00 2.22
C GLN A 212 2.38 -7.22 3.11
N ASP A 213 1.51 -7.10 4.13
CA ASP A 213 1.13 -8.21 4.99
C ASP A 213 0.33 -9.30 4.28
N GLN A 214 -0.49 -8.94 3.29
CA GLN A 214 -1.20 -9.93 2.47
C GLN A 214 -0.24 -10.67 1.55
N ILE A 215 0.70 -9.98 0.92
CA ILE A 215 1.69 -10.58 0.04
C ILE A 215 2.67 -11.44 0.84
N LYS A 216 3.05 -11.01 2.04
CA LYS A 216 3.87 -11.80 2.96
C LYS A 216 3.27 -13.18 3.25
N GLN A 217 1.95 -13.27 3.37
CA GLN A 217 1.27 -14.56 3.55
C GLN A 217 1.27 -15.43 2.30
N LEU A 218 1.36 -14.82 1.11
CA LEU A 218 1.38 -15.55 -0.16
C LEU A 218 2.74 -16.16 -0.47
N ALA A 219 3.83 -15.43 -0.26
CA ALA A 219 5.18 -15.78 -0.71
C ALA A 219 6.23 -15.89 0.42
N GLY A 220 6.01 -15.23 1.55
CA GLY A 220 6.93 -15.25 2.69
C GLY A 220 6.59 -16.32 3.72
N MET A 221 6.19 -15.88 4.90
CA MET A 221 5.62 -16.76 5.94
C MET A 221 4.41 -16.09 6.59
N ARG A 222 3.45 -16.89 7.04
CA ARG A 222 2.26 -16.36 7.68
C ARG A 222 2.53 -15.78 9.07
N GLY A 223 3.47 -16.39 9.81
CA GLY A 223 3.95 -15.91 11.11
C GLY A 223 3.08 -16.32 12.29
N LEU A 224 3.08 -15.49 13.32
CA LEU A 224 2.43 -15.78 14.60
C LEU A 224 0.91 -15.56 14.53
N MET A 225 0.16 -16.45 15.20
CA MET A 225 -1.29 -16.42 15.26
C MET A 225 -1.79 -16.22 16.70
N ALA A 226 -2.89 -15.45 16.85
CA ALA A 226 -3.51 -15.25 18.15
C ALA A 226 -4.32 -16.48 18.60
N LYS A 227 -4.26 -16.81 19.88
CA LYS A 227 -5.11 -17.84 20.49
C LYS A 227 -6.58 -17.39 20.49
N PRO A 228 -7.55 -18.32 20.36
CA PRO A 228 -8.95 -18.02 20.58
C PRO A 228 -9.16 -17.63 22.05
N LYS A 229 -9.89 -16.54 22.31
CA LYS A 229 -10.21 -16.11 23.68
C LYS A 229 -11.07 -17.15 24.37
N LYS A 230 -10.63 -17.65 25.53
CA LYS A 230 -11.40 -18.58 26.37
C LYS A 230 -12.36 -17.89 27.34
N SER A 231 -12.31 -16.59 27.56
CA SER A 231 -13.16 -15.92 28.56
C SER A 231 -13.66 -14.56 28.06
N MET A 232 -14.86 -14.22 28.52
CA MET A 232 -15.51 -12.91 28.30
C MET A 232 -14.81 -11.75 29.03
N THR A 233 -13.90 -12.01 29.96
CA THR A 233 -13.09 -11.02 30.66
C THR A 233 -11.93 -10.59 29.81
N GLY A 234 -11.92 -9.32 29.42
CA GLY A 234 -11.08 -8.60 28.46
C GLY A 234 -9.54 -8.71 28.53
N GLY A 235 -8.99 -9.90 28.72
CA GLY A 235 -7.56 -10.13 28.60
C GLY A 235 -7.08 -10.06 27.15
N LYS A 236 -5.93 -9.42 26.90
CA LYS A 236 -5.24 -9.46 25.61
C LYS A 236 -5.06 -10.93 25.20
N GLY A 237 -5.51 -11.31 24.00
CA GLY A 237 -5.36 -12.68 23.50
C GLY A 237 -3.87 -13.03 23.44
N GLU A 238 -3.50 -14.14 24.11
CA GLU A 238 -2.15 -14.66 23.99
C GLU A 238 -1.87 -15.12 22.57
N ILE A 239 -0.66 -14.90 22.10
CA ILE A 239 -0.17 -15.35 20.80
C ILE A 239 0.28 -16.80 20.94
N ILE A 240 0.10 -17.61 19.90
CA ILE A 240 0.60 -19.00 19.85
C ILE A 240 2.11 -18.92 19.57
N GLU A 241 2.93 -19.54 20.42
CA GLU A 241 4.39 -19.50 20.33
C GLU A 241 4.94 -20.16 19.06
N SER A 242 4.23 -21.13 18.51
CA SER A 242 4.62 -21.79 17.26
C SER A 242 4.14 -20.96 16.06
N PRO A 243 5.04 -20.38 15.26
CA PRO A 243 4.65 -19.62 14.08
C PRO A 243 4.24 -20.58 12.95
N ILE A 244 3.49 -20.06 12.00
CA ILE A 244 3.24 -20.70 10.73
C ILE A 244 4.38 -20.28 9.79
N THR A 245 5.30 -21.18 9.51
CA THR A 245 6.48 -20.91 8.67
C THR A 245 6.17 -21.04 7.18
N SER A 246 5.16 -21.80 6.83
CA SER A 246 4.71 -21.99 5.45
C SER A 246 3.95 -20.78 4.93
N ASN A 247 3.93 -20.62 3.62
CA ASN A 247 3.13 -19.64 2.88
C ASN A 247 2.01 -20.34 2.09
N PHE A 248 1.12 -19.56 1.48
CA PHE A 248 0.02 -20.12 0.71
C PHE A 248 0.46 -20.75 -0.61
N LYS A 249 1.59 -20.31 -1.20
CA LYS A 249 2.12 -20.90 -2.44
C LYS A 249 2.67 -22.31 -2.21
N GLU A 250 3.37 -22.53 -1.10
CA GLU A 250 3.89 -23.85 -0.69
C GLU A 250 2.79 -24.77 -0.15
N GLY A 251 1.77 -24.18 0.42
CA GLY A 251 0.71 -24.87 1.15
C GLY A 251 1.03 -25.01 2.63
N LEU A 252 -0.02 -25.08 3.44
CA LEU A 252 0.07 -25.21 4.90
C LEU A 252 0.01 -26.69 5.29
N SER A 253 0.75 -27.06 6.33
CA SER A 253 0.55 -28.36 6.98
C SER A 253 -0.82 -28.42 7.68
N VAL A 254 -1.31 -29.62 7.98
CA VAL A 254 -2.61 -29.80 8.64
C VAL A 254 -2.69 -29.06 9.98
N GLN A 255 -1.61 -29.08 10.76
CA GLN A 255 -1.55 -28.38 12.04
C GLN A 255 -1.56 -26.86 11.87
N GLU A 256 -0.78 -26.33 10.94
CA GLU A 256 -0.74 -24.91 10.63
C GLU A 256 -2.09 -24.42 10.08
N TYR A 257 -2.73 -25.21 9.24
CA TYR A 257 -4.07 -24.90 8.75
C TYR A 257 -5.07 -24.82 9.90
N PHE A 258 -5.07 -25.80 10.81
CA PHE A 258 -5.96 -25.80 11.96
C PHE A 258 -5.76 -24.56 12.86
N ILE A 259 -4.51 -24.22 13.17
CA ILE A 259 -4.17 -22.99 13.93
C ILE A 259 -4.71 -21.76 13.20
N SER A 260 -4.56 -21.70 11.89
CA SER A 260 -4.98 -20.57 11.09
C SER A 260 -6.50 -20.36 11.04
N THR A 261 -7.29 -21.45 11.14
CA THR A 261 -8.77 -21.39 11.09
C THR A 261 -9.36 -20.61 12.26
N HIS A 262 -8.72 -20.58 13.42
CA HIS A 262 -9.18 -19.79 14.57
C HIS A 262 -9.19 -18.29 14.26
N GLY A 263 -8.08 -17.79 13.69
CA GLY A 263 -7.97 -16.40 13.27
C GLY A 263 -8.92 -16.03 12.13
N ALA A 264 -9.06 -16.91 11.14
CA ALA A 264 -9.96 -16.71 10.02
C ALA A 264 -11.44 -16.64 10.47
N ARG A 265 -11.89 -17.57 11.31
CA ARG A 265 -13.26 -17.56 11.86
C ARG A 265 -13.56 -16.29 12.65
N LYS A 266 -12.60 -15.86 13.49
CA LYS A 266 -12.72 -14.62 14.26
C LYS A 266 -12.80 -13.40 13.33
N GLY A 267 -11.93 -13.33 12.33
CA GLY A 267 -11.93 -12.20 11.36
C GLY A 267 -13.24 -12.11 10.58
N LEU A 268 -13.81 -13.26 10.15
CA LEU A 268 -15.10 -13.28 9.46
C LEU A 268 -16.25 -12.82 10.38
N ALA A 269 -16.28 -13.29 11.63
CA ALA A 269 -17.29 -12.86 12.59
C ALA A 269 -17.17 -11.38 12.94
N ASP A 270 -15.95 -10.88 13.19
CA ASP A 270 -15.68 -9.47 13.49
C ASP A 270 -16.08 -8.58 12.32
N THR A 271 -15.82 -8.97 11.08
CA THR A 271 -16.21 -8.21 9.88
C THR A 271 -17.72 -8.11 9.78
N ALA A 272 -18.45 -9.21 9.97
CA ALA A 272 -19.92 -9.21 9.89
C ALA A 272 -20.56 -8.30 10.95
N LEU A 273 -20.07 -8.35 12.20
CA LEU A 273 -20.58 -7.51 13.29
C LEU A 273 -20.23 -6.03 13.11
N LYS A 274 -18.97 -5.73 12.79
CA LYS A 274 -18.51 -4.34 12.61
C LYS A 274 -19.20 -3.64 11.43
N THR A 275 -19.55 -4.37 10.38
CA THR A 275 -20.30 -3.81 9.24
C THR A 275 -21.68 -3.31 9.67
N ALA A 276 -22.39 -4.06 10.49
CA ALA A 276 -23.70 -3.66 11.03
C ALA A 276 -23.57 -2.43 11.94
N ASP A 277 -22.59 -2.43 12.87
CA ASP A 277 -22.34 -1.33 13.78
C ASP A 277 -21.95 -0.04 13.04
N ALA A 278 -21.07 -0.14 12.04
CA ALA A 278 -20.67 0.98 11.21
C ALA A 278 -21.86 1.56 10.41
N GLY A 279 -22.71 0.70 9.86
CA GLY A 279 -23.92 1.14 9.14
C GLY A 279 -24.91 1.88 10.05
N TYR A 280 -25.15 1.37 11.25
CA TYR A 280 -26.03 2.00 12.23
C TYR A 280 -25.43 3.34 12.74
N LEU A 281 -24.14 3.39 13.01
CA LEU A 281 -23.44 4.63 13.40
C LEU A 281 -23.54 5.68 12.31
N THR A 282 -23.26 5.30 11.06
CA THR A 282 -23.36 6.22 9.90
C THR A 282 -24.76 6.78 9.77
N ARG A 283 -25.80 5.95 9.87
CA ARG A 283 -27.19 6.41 9.82
C ARG A 283 -27.48 7.44 10.91
N ARG A 284 -27.09 7.16 12.17
CA ARG A 284 -27.29 8.10 13.28
C ARG A 284 -26.56 9.43 13.07
N LEU A 285 -25.32 9.38 12.55
CA LEU A 285 -24.56 10.59 12.26
C LEU A 285 -25.20 11.42 11.15
N VAL A 286 -25.71 10.77 10.09
CA VAL A 286 -26.46 11.46 9.03
C VAL A 286 -27.74 12.08 9.56
N ASP A 287 -28.52 11.36 10.36
CA ASP A 287 -29.77 11.87 10.94
C ASP A 287 -29.54 13.12 11.82
N VAL A 288 -28.42 13.18 12.54
CA VAL A 288 -28.06 14.33 13.39
C VAL A 288 -27.44 15.48 12.59
N ALA A 289 -26.64 15.16 11.58
CA ALA A 289 -25.84 16.16 10.86
C ALA A 289 -26.49 16.67 9.56
N GLN A 290 -27.61 16.10 9.10
CA GLN A 290 -28.23 16.45 7.82
C GLN A 290 -28.65 17.92 7.72
N ASP A 291 -29.04 18.54 8.85
CA ASP A 291 -29.48 19.92 8.89
C ASP A 291 -28.32 20.90 9.17
N VAL A 292 -27.10 20.41 9.39
CA VAL A 292 -25.93 21.24 9.67
C VAL A 292 -25.38 21.81 8.37
N VAL A 293 -25.41 23.12 8.22
CA VAL A 293 -24.90 23.85 7.06
C VAL A 293 -23.73 24.72 7.50
N ILE A 294 -22.62 24.63 6.79
CA ILE A 294 -21.47 25.53 6.99
C ILE A 294 -21.79 26.84 6.27
N SER A 295 -22.02 27.90 7.04
CA SER A 295 -22.33 29.24 6.52
C SER A 295 -21.09 30.07 6.20
N GLU A 296 -20.00 29.84 6.93
CA GLU A 296 -18.73 30.57 6.80
C GLU A 296 -17.54 29.59 6.84
N ILE A 297 -16.46 29.92 6.14
CA ILE A 297 -15.24 29.08 6.12
C ILE A 297 -14.51 29.21 7.47
N ASP A 298 -14.41 30.45 7.97
CA ASP A 298 -13.83 30.78 9.28
C ASP A 298 -14.60 31.97 9.86
N CYS A 299 -15.23 31.76 11.00
CA CYS A 299 -15.97 32.83 11.71
C CYS A 299 -15.06 33.68 12.59
N GLY A 300 -13.75 33.43 12.66
CA GLY A 300 -12.77 34.19 13.43
C GLY A 300 -12.99 34.15 14.96
N THR A 301 -13.76 33.19 15.48
CA THR A 301 -14.03 33.12 16.93
C THR A 301 -12.82 32.63 17.70
N ILE A 302 -12.54 33.28 18.84
CA ILE A 302 -11.51 32.85 19.79
C ILE A 302 -12.05 31.71 20.70
N ASN A 303 -13.37 31.60 20.83
CA ASN A 303 -14.05 30.61 21.68
C ASN A 303 -14.36 29.32 20.90
N GLY A 304 -13.37 28.75 20.25
CA GLY A 304 -13.49 27.46 19.53
C GLY A 304 -13.33 26.24 20.45
N ILE A 305 -13.81 25.10 19.99
CA ILE A 305 -13.57 23.81 20.65
C ILE A 305 -12.30 23.22 20.07
N LEU A 306 -11.29 22.94 20.90
CA LEU A 306 -10.07 22.25 20.49
C LEU A 306 -10.39 20.76 20.29
N ALA A 307 -10.50 20.32 19.05
CA ALA A 307 -10.67 18.91 18.72
C ALA A 307 -9.29 18.23 18.60
N CYS A 308 -9.06 17.19 19.39
CA CYS A 308 -7.87 16.35 19.29
C CYS A 308 -8.29 14.96 18.80
N LEU A 309 -7.80 14.55 17.67
CA LEU A 309 -8.10 13.25 17.04
C LEU A 309 -7.81 12.06 17.98
N LEU A 310 -6.80 12.18 18.84
CA LEU A 310 -6.41 11.14 19.81
C LEU A 310 -7.53 10.84 20.83
N TYR A 311 -8.35 11.85 21.20
CA TYR A 311 -9.41 11.72 22.19
C TYR A 311 -10.81 11.59 21.59
N THR A 312 -10.98 11.96 20.33
CA THR A 312 -12.25 11.93 19.62
C THR A 312 -12.42 10.71 18.73
N SER A 313 -11.33 10.00 18.42
CA SER A 313 -11.39 8.78 17.63
C SER A 313 -11.95 7.61 18.46
N PRO A 314 -12.92 6.84 17.93
CA PRO A 314 -13.52 5.71 18.62
C PRO A 314 -12.57 4.51 18.78
N SER A 315 -11.44 4.45 18.05
CA SER A 315 -10.46 3.39 18.20
C SER A 315 -9.02 3.84 17.90
N PRO A 316 -8.00 3.20 18.49
CA PRO A 316 -6.61 3.46 18.15
C PRO A 316 -6.25 3.22 16.67
N ARG A 317 -7.01 2.38 15.99
CA ARG A 317 -6.84 2.08 14.56
C ARG A 317 -7.24 3.27 13.69
N ASP A 318 -8.32 3.95 14.05
CA ASP A 318 -8.77 5.15 13.35
C ASP A 318 -7.78 6.31 13.54
N VAL A 319 -7.02 6.31 14.65
CA VAL A 319 -5.95 7.28 14.91
C VAL A 319 -4.74 7.04 13.99
N GLU A 320 -4.40 5.80 13.66
CA GLU A 320 -3.33 5.49 12.72
C GLU A 320 -3.69 5.88 11.29
N GLU A 321 -4.91 5.63 10.86
CA GLU A 321 -5.42 6.06 9.56
C GLU A 321 -5.57 7.59 9.46
N SER A 322 -5.90 8.25 10.56
CA SER A 322 -6.03 9.71 10.62
C SER A 322 -4.69 10.46 10.79
N ARG A 323 -3.59 9.77 11.06
CA ARG A 323 -2.23 10.33 11.04
C ARG A 323 -1.70 10.55 9.63
N MET A 324 -2.36 10.04 8.60
CA MET A 324 -2.04 10.45 7.24
C MET A 324 -2.43 11.92 7.07
N PRO A 325 -1.51 12.78 6.61
CA PRO A 325 -1.83 14.18 6.36
C PRO A 325 -2.95 14.24 5.33
N TRP A 326 -3.97 14.97 5.70
CA TRP A 326 -5.13 15.29 4.86
C TRP A 326 -4.71 16.10 3.65
#